data_f5aeec198513399f2830d910f83ec4e3
#
_entry.id   f5aeec198513399f2830d910f83ec4e3
#
_cell.length_a   1.000
_cell.length_b   1.000
_cell.length_c   1.000
_cell.angle_alpha   90.00
_cell.angle_beta   90.00
_cell.angle_gamma   90.00
#
_symmetry.space_group_name_H-M   'P 1'
#
loop_
_entity.id
_entity.type
_entity.pdbx_description
1 polymer ?
#
loop_
_entity_poly.entity_id
_entity_poly.type
_entity_poly.pdbx_seq_one_letter_code
_entity_poly.pdbx_strand_id
1 'polypeptide(L)'
;MRKNKLLILIALALIVIFITTITLSFYLSPSIEPDNISYSLTEPEIKLLGTTSYGSVSRMGPYGNTKSPVKIAYITGVHPLEYRSHQAIIKTILEHDKSFKYGYYIYTINVTEDAEIYNKGRMNGQLLANEYVVADIKKENFDLVIDVHSNKGGWEKTWFIFSPIKGDYSETIAQNIKNNISWLTYYNPPNPTSPEYVTIPLIKSGISAIIYEIYTYDSDIKSKEQADEFVSVVDNMTI
;
A
#
# COMPACT_ATOMS: atom_id res chain seq x y z
N MET A 1 -34.68 67.43 -3.37
CA MET A 1 -34.24 66.77 -2.11
C MET A 1 -35.08 65.57 -1.68
N ARG A 2 -36.41 65.56 -1.79
CA ARG A 2 -37.24 64.39 -1.32
C ARG A 2 -37.03 63.08 -2.13
N LYS A 3 -36.90 63.18 -3.48
CA LYS A 3 -36.70 61.93 -4.32
C LYS A 3 -35.40 61.20 -4.05
N ASN A 4 -34.29 61.87 -3.76
CA ASN A 4 -33.01 61.20 -3.48
C ASN A 4 -33.01 60.52 -2.12
N LYS A 5 -33.74 61.05 -1.11
CA LYS A 5 -33.88 60.38 0.19
C LYS A 5 -34.67 59.07 0.09
N LEU A 6 -35.71 59.05 -0.76
CA LEU A 6 -36.51 57.83 -1.00
C LEU A 6 -35.72 56.77 -1.72
N LEU A 7 -34.91 57.12 -2.71
CA LEU A 7 -34.03 56.21 -3.42
C LEU A 7 -32.97 55.59 -2.50
N ILE A 8 -32.39 56.37 -1.60
CA ILE A 8 -31.42 55.88 -0.61
C ILE A 8 -32.08 54.90 0.38
N LEU A 9 -33.29 55.20 0.82
CA LEU A 9 -34.05 54.30 1.72
C LEU A 9 -34.40 52.94 1.06
N ILE A 10 -34.79 52.97 -0.22
CA ILE A 10 -35.06 51.75 -1.00
C ILE A 10 -33.77 50.93 -1.19
N ALA A 11 -32.65 51.58 -1.51
CA ALA A 11 -31.36 50.88 -1.65
C ALA A 11 -30.91 50.23 -0.34
N LEU A 12 -31.06 50.92 0.79
CA LEU A 12 -30.74 50.35 2.11
C LEU A 12 -31.64 49.16 2.47
N ALA A 13 -32.94 49.25 2.18
CA ALA A 13 -33.88 48.14 2.41
C ALA A 13 -33.53 46.92 1.56
N LEU A 14 -33.14 47.08 0.30
CA LEU A 14 -32.68 45.99 -0.58
C LEU A 14 -31.38 45.36 -0.09
N ILE A 15 -30.44 46.14 0.43
CA ILE A 15 -29.19 45.62 1.01
C ILE A 15 -29.49 44.76 2.26
N VAL A 16 -30.38 45.22 3.13
CA VAL A 16 -30.77 44.45 4.33
C VAL A 16 -31.47 43.17 3.95
N ILE A 17 -32.38 43.17 2.97
CA ILE A 17 -33.02 41.95 2.48
C ILE A 17 -31.98 40.99 1.87
N PHE A 18 -31.04 41.48 1.10
CA PHE A 18 -29.98 40.67 0.50
C PHE A 18 -29.06 40.03 1.56
N ILE A 19 -28.67 40.77 2.60
CA ILE A 19 -27.87 40.25 3.71
C ILE A 19 -28.66 39.20 4.49
N THR A 20 -29.95 39.42 4.78
CA THR A 20 -30.77 38.45 5.51
C THR A 20 -31.03 37.17 4.71
N THR A 21 -31.17 37.25 3.39
CA THR A 21 -31.32 36.05 2.53
C THR A 21 -30.03 35.24 2.47
N ILE A 22 -28.85 35.87 2.41
CA ILE A 22 -27.57 35.18 2.45
C ILE A 22 -27.36 34.48 3.80
N THR A 23 -27.58 35.17 4.92
CA THR A 23 -27.45 34.57 6.25
C THR A 23 -28.42 33.41 6.46
N LEU A 24 -29.67 33.55 6.00
CA LEU A 24 -30.67 32.48 6.10
C LEU A 24 -30.28 31.26 5.23
N SER A 25 -29.68 31.50 4.06
CA SER A 25 -29.16 30.40 3.19
C SER A 25 -28.03 29.64 3.85
N PHE A 26 -27.14 30.31 4.59
CA PHE A 26 -26.08 29.62 5.37
C PHE A 26 -26.65 28.84 6.56
N TYR A 27 -27.71 29.31 7.20
CA TYR A 27 -28.35 28.60 8.31
C TYR A 27 -29.25 27.45 7.86
N LEU A 28 -29.79 27.50 6.66
CA LEU A 28 -30.67 26.45 6.10
C LEU A 28 -29.93 25.46 5.18
N SER A 29 -28.63 25.67 4.93
CA SER A 29 -27.82 24.64 4.25
C SER A 29 -27.77 23.41 5.18
N PRO A 30 -28.25 22.23 4.74
CA PRO A 30 -28.03 21.02 5.52
C PRO A 30 -26.53 20.90 5.74
N SER A 31 -26.10 20.85 6.98
CA SER A 31 -24.77 20.41 7.33
C SER A 31 -24.63 19.01 6.74
N ILE A 32 -23.85 18.87 5.67
CA ILE A 32 -23.35 17.58 5.26
C ILE A 32 -22.42 17.19 6.41
N GLU A 33 -22.97 16.48 7.40
CA GLU A 33 -22.09 15.76 8.33
C GLU A 33 -21.25 14.84 7.46
N PRO A 34 -19.92 14.91 7.55
CA PRO A 34 -19.10 13.91 6.91
C PRO A 34 -19.58 12.58 7.46
N ASP A 35 -19.95 11.66 6.56
CA ASP A 35 -20.25 10.29 6.93
C ASP A 35 -19.16 9.87 7.93
N ASN A 36 -19.55 9.74 9.21
CA ASN A 36 -18.70 9.18 10.23
C ASN A 36 -18.54 7.70 9.89
N ILE A 37 -17.68 7.40 8.93
CA ILE A 37 -17.16 6.06 8.74
C ILE A 37 -16.36 5.78 10.00
N SER A 38 -17.03 5.21 10.98
CA SER A 38 -16.41 4.73 12.21
C SER A 38 -15.48 3.57 11.84
N TYR A 39 -14.24 3.90 11.53
CA TYR A 39 -13.19 2.88 11.44
C TYR A 39 -13.01 2.29 12.83
N SER A 40 -13.33 1.03 13.00
CA SER A 40 -12.94 0.29 14.19
C SER A 40 -11.45 0.00 14.09
N LEU A 41 -10.66 0.90 14.62
CA LEU A 41 -9.22 0.67 14.76
C LEU A 41 -9.03 -0.36 15.88
N THR A 42 -8.70 -1.58 15.54
CA THR A 42 -8.03 -2.50 16.45
C THR A 42 -6.55 -2.14 16.45
N GLU A 43 -5.93 -2.09 17.61
CA GLU A 43 -4.47 -1.90 17.69
C GLU A 43 -3.78 -3.02 16.91
N PRO A 44 -2.79 -2.69 16.06
CA PRO A 44 -2.09 -3.69 15.26
C PRO A 44 -1.38 -4.71 16.17
N GLU A 45 -1.61 -5.99 15.90
CA GLU A 45 -0.95 -7.09 16.62
C GLU A 45 0.34 -7.49 15.91
N ILE A 46 1.38 -7.84 16.68
CA ILE A 46 2.59 -8.48 16.17
C ILE A 46 2.52 -9.97 16.51
N LYS A 47 2.37 -10.81 15.51
CA LYS A 47 2.32 -12.26 15.64
C LYS A 47 3.62 -12.88 15.12
N LEU A 48 4.37 -13.55 15.98
CA LEU A 48 5.49 -14.39 15.57
C LEU A 48 4.94 -15.65 14.88
N LEU A 49 5.31 -15.88 13.61
CA LEU A 49 4.86 -17.04 12.82
C LEU A 49 5.80 -18.23 12.95
N GLY A 50 7.09 -17.96 13.07
CA GLY A 50 8.09 -19.02 13.26
C GLY A 50 9.50 -18.49 13.44
N THR A 51 10.36 -19.39 13.91
CA THR A 51 11.78 -19.13 14.15
C THR A 51 12.60 -20.37 13.78
N THR A 52 13.73 -20.13 13.13
CA THR A 52 14.75 -21.15 12.80
C THR A 52 16.11 -20.71 13.34
N SER A 53 17.16 -21.52 13.15
CA SER A 53 18.53 -21.09 13.46
C SER A 53 19.01 -19.91 12.62
N TYR A 54 18.44 -19.71 11.41
CA TYR A 54 18.88 -18.68 10.46
C TYR A 54 17.92 -17.49 10.33
N GLY A 55 16.85 -17.43 11.15
CA GLY A 55 15.99 -16.26 11.17
C GLY A 55 14.61 -16.49 11.76
N SER A 56 13.76 -15.48 11.64
CA SER A 56 12.39 -15.49 12.14
C SER A 56 11.46 -14.74 11.19
N VAL A 57 10.16 -15.03 11.31
CA VAL A 57 9.09 -14.38 10.53
C VAL A 57 8.02 -13.90 11.48
N SER A 58 7.59 -12.66 11.29
CA SER A 58 6.45 -12.09 11.99
C SER A 58 5.45 -11.45 11.02
N ARG A 59 4.19 -11.39 11.46
CA ARG A 59 3.12 -10.63 10.82
C ARG A 59 2.68 -9.50 11.73
N MET A 60 2.54 -8.31 11.18
CA MET A 60 1.99 -7.14 11.87
C MET A 60 0.69 -6.70 11.20
N GLY A 61 -0.27 -6.24 11.97
CA GLY A 61 -1.57 -5.77 11.47
C GLY A 61 -2.76 -6.39 12.22
N PRO A 62 -4.01 -6.07 11.80
CA PRO A 62 -4.32 -5.23 10.65
C PRO A 62 -4.05 -3.74 10.89
N TYR A 63 -3.63 -3.06 9.84
CA TYR A 63 -3.62 -1.60 9.72
C TYR A 63 -4.78 -1.17 8.83
N GLY A 64 -5.18 0.10 8.90
CA GLY A 64 -6.25 0.62 8.06
C GLY A 64 -7.64 0.21 8.51
N ASN A 65 -8.52 -0.01 7.55
CA ASN A 65 -9.90 -0.42 7.83
C ASN A 65 -9.99 -1.91 8.17
N THR A 66 -9.95 -2.23 9.46
CA THR A 66 -10.01 -3.61 9.97
C THR A 66 -11.34 -4.33 9.71
N LYS A 67 -12.39 -3.59 9.30
CA LYS A 67 -13.69 -4.15 8.89
C LYS A 67 -13.81 -4.36 7.38
N SER A 68 -12.81 -3.93 6.61
CA SER A 68 -12.81 -4.17 5.17
C SER A 68 -12.83 -5.67 4.88
N PRO A 69 -13.66 -6.14 3.93
CA PRO A 69 -13.56 -7.51 3.47
C PRO A 69 -12.26 -7.75 2.67
N VAL A 70 -11.66 -6.68 2.13
CA VAL A 70 -10.43 -6.76 1.34
C VAL A 70 -9.21 -6.67 2.26
N LYS A 71 -8.32 -7.66 2.15
CA LYS A 71 -7.07 -7.76 2.90
C LYS A 71 -5.87 -7.75 1.95
N ILE A 72 -4.92 -6.87 2.22
CA ILE A 72 -3.70 -6.70 1.43
C ILE A 72 -2.49 -7.02 2.30
N ALA A 73 -1.57 -7.84 1.80
CA ALA A 73 -0.34 -8.17 2.48
C ALA A 73 0.88 -7.61 1.74
N TYR A 74 1.80 -7.00 2.47
CA TYR A 74 3.13 -6.65 2.00
C TYR A 74 4.14 -7.60 2.65
N ILE A 75 5.00 -8.22 1.83
CA ILE A 75 6.07 -9.09 2.30
C ILE A 75 7.38 -8.32 2.20
N THR A 76 8.13 -8.26 3.30
CA THR A 76 9.41 -7.55 3.40
C THR A 76 10.46 -8.47 4.00
N GLY A 77 11.73 -8.27 3.62
CA GLY A 77 12.86 -8.99 4.20
C GLY A 77 13.20 -10.33 3.54
N VAL A 78 12.52 -10.73 2.46
CA VAL A 78 12.89 -11.94 1.68
C VAL A 78 14.35 -11.89 1.25
N HIS A 79 14.82 -10.69 0.89
CA HIS A 79 16.22 -10.43 0.60
C HIS A 79 16.77 -9.39 1.59
N PRO A 80 17.57 -9.78 2.58
CA PRO A 80 17.92 -8.90 3.70
C PRO A 80 18.70 -7.64 3.30
N LEU A 81 19.45 -7.67 2.19
CA LEU A 81 20.20 -6.52 1.70
C LEU A 81 19.34 -5.47 0.97
N GLU A 82 18.05 -5.73 0.76
CA GLU A 82 17.12 -4.84 0.08
C GLU A 82 16.30 -3.96 1.06
N TYR A 83 16.86 -3.67 2.22
CA TYR A 83 16.19 -3.07 3.38
C TYR A 83 15.54 -1.70 3.11
N ARG A 84 16.02 -0.90 2.15
CA ARG A 84 15.45 0.43 1.86
C ARG A 84 14.03 0.35 1.33
N SER A 85 13.79 -0.56 0.38
CA SER A 85 12.44 -0.80 -0.14
C SER A 85 11.50 -1.26 0.97
N HIS A 86 11.98 -2.16 1.82
CA HIS A 86 11.22 -2.70 2.95
C HIS A 86 10.86 -1.60 3.96
N GLN A 87 11.83 -0.81 4.38
CA GLN A 87 11.60 0.29 5.33
C GLN A 87 10.67 1.36 4.78
N ALA A 88 10.78 1.69 3.49
CA ALA A 88 9.92 2.66 2.84
C ALA A 88 8.44 2.22 2.89
N ILE A 89 8.15 0.97 2.52
CA ILE A 89 6.79 0.41 2.57
C ILE A 89 6.27 0.34 4.01
N ILE A 90 7.07 -0.20 4.95
CA ILE A 90 6.67 -0.29 6.35
C ILE A 90 6.31 1.11 6.90
N LYS A 91 7.19 2.09 6.69
CA LYS A 91 6.97 3.45 7.14
C LYS A 91 5.72 4.08 6.53
N THR A 92 5.49 3.88 5.23
CA THR A 92 4.28 4.36 4.55
C THR A 92 3.03 3.78 5.17
N ILE A 93 2.97 2.47 5.41
CA ILE A 93 1.78 1.82 6.00
C ILE A 93 1.53 2.34 7.42
N LEU A 94 2.58 2.48 8.24
CA LEU A 94 2.44 2.99 9.60
C LEU A 94 1.99 4.46 9.65
N GLU A 95 2.49 5.31 8.75
CA GLU A 95 2.14 6.73 8.71
C GLU A 95 0.71 6.99 8.21
N HIS A 96 0.21 6.14 7.31
CA HIS A 96 -1.11 6.31 6.69
C HIS A 96 -2.19 5.37 7.24
N ASP A 97 -1.90 4.62 8.29
CA ASP A 97 -2.78 3.62 8.90
C ASP A 97 -4.25 4.08 8.96
N LYS A 98 -4.51 5.25 9.53
CA LYS A 98 -5.88 5.75 9.76
C LYS A 98 -6.64 6.19 8.51
N SER A 99 -5.97 6.28 7.36
CA SER A 99 -6.55 6.77 6.11
C SER A 99 -6.90 5.66 5.11
N PHE A 100 -6.46 4.43 5.35
CA PHE A 100 -6.64 3.34 4.41
C PHE A 100 -8.07 2.80 4.37
N LYS A 101 -8.51 2.50 3.17
CA LYS A 101 -9.80 1.91 2.83
C LYS A 101 -9.86 0.41 3.08
N TYR A 102 -8.72 -0.29 2.96
CA TYR A 102 -8.59 -1.74 3.12
C TYR A 102 -7.86 -2.12 4.41
N GLY A 103 -7.86 -3.42 4.74
CA GLY A 103 -7.06 -3.98 5.83
C GLY A 103 -5.68 -4.38 5.36
N TYR A 104 -4.63 -3.82 5.98
CA TYR A 104 -3.24 -4.03 5.58
C TYR A 104 -2.48 -4.87 6.60
N TYR A 105 -1.63 -5.74 6.09
CA TYR A 105 -0.76 -6.59 6.90
C TYR A 105 0.67 -6.53 6.37
N ILE A 106 1.63 -6.54 7.27
CA ILE A 106 3.05 -6.54 6.94
C ILE A 106 3.67 -7.84 7.45
N TYR A 107 4.22 -8.63 6.54
CA TYR A 107 5.06 -9.77 6.87
C TYR A 107 6.52 -9.31 6.85
N THR A 108 7.22 -9.57 7.95
CA THR A 108 8.64 -9.21 8.07
C THR A 108 9.46 -10.48 8.30
N ILE A 109 10.41 -10.70 7.40
CA ILE A 109 11.38 -11.78 7.47
C ILE A 109 12.69 -11.19 7.98
N ASN A 110 13.18 -11.70 9.10
CA ASN A 110 14.44 -11.31 9.72
C ASN A 110 15.44 -12.45 9.61
N VAL A 111 16.30 -12.38 8.59
CA VAL A 111 17.41 -13.31 8.40
C VAL A 111 18.54 -12.94 9.37
N THR A 112 19.02 -13.88 10.18
CA THR A 112 20.05 -13.65 11.19
C THR A 112 21.37 -14.35 10.86
N GLU A 113 21.33 -15.45 10.12
CA GLU A 113 22.52 -16.16 9.69
C GLU A 113 22.86 -15.81 8.23
N ASP A 114 24.11 -15.46 7.98
CA ASP A 114 24.63 -15.12 6.64
C ASP A 114 23.85 -14.00 5.91
N ALA A 115 23.16 -13.12 6.64
CA ALA A 115 22.31 -12.07 6.06
C ALA A 115 23.06 -11.13 5.10
N GLU A 116 24.35 -10.89 5.35
CA GLU A 116 25.22 -10.04 4.54
C GLU A 116 25.83 -10.77 3.33
N ILE A 117 25.75 -12.11 3.30
CA ILE A 117 26.27 -12.93 2.21
C ILE A 117 25.20 -13.05 1.14
N TYR A 118 25.37 -12.37 0.01
CA TYR A 118 24.34 -12.15 -1.01
C TYR A 118 23.50 -13.40 -1.33
N ASN A 119 24.12 -14.50 -1.73
CA ASN A 119 23.37 -15.71 -2.13
C ASN A 119 22.77 -16.46 -0.92
N LYS A 120 23.47 -16.50 0.20
CA LYS A 120 23.03 -17.25 1.38
C LYS A 120 21.89 -16.53 2.10
N GLY A 121 22.04 -15.22 2.36
CA GLY A 121 20.99 -14.43 3.00
C GLY A 121 19.69 -14.42 2.18
N ARG A 122 19.79 -14.31 0.84
CA ARG A 122 18.63 -14.42 -0.06
C ARG A 122 17.96 -15.79 0.04
N MET A 123 18.74 -16.87 0.02
CA MET A 123 18.19 -18.22 0.14
C MET A 123 17.52 -18.44 1.49
N ASN A 124 18.16 -18.04 2.59
CA ASN A 124 17.59 -18.13 3.93
C ASN A 124 16.25 -17.38 4.04
N GLY A 125 16.18 -16.17 3.49
CA GLY A 125 14.92 -15.41 3.48
C GLY A 125 13.84 -16.03 2.59
N GLN A 126 14.19 -16.58 1.43
CA GLN A 126 13.26 -17.29 0.55
C GLN A 126 12.69 -18.56 1.23
N LEU A 127 13.53 -19.31 1.95
CA LEU A 127 13.09 -20.50 2.71
C LEU A 127 12.13 -20.11 3.85
N LEU A 128 12.48 -19.07 4.63
CA LEU A 128 11.62 -18.54 5.69
C LEU A 128 10.27 -18.05 5.14
N ALA A 129 10.29 -17.34 4.00
CA ALA A 129 9.08 -16.86 3.35
C ALA A 129 8.19 -18.02 2.90
N ASN A 130 8.77 -19.03 2.25
CA ASN A 130 8.03 -20.20 1.79
C ASN A 130 7.39 -20.98 2.94
N GLU A 131 8.16 -21.23 4.01
CA GLU A 131 7.72 -22.04 5.14
C GLU A 131 6.64 -21.35 5.98
N TYR A 132 6.83 -20.05 6.32
CA TYR A 132 5.97 -19.36 7.27
C TYR A 132 5.01 -18.37 6.62
N VAL A 133 5.48 -17.52 5.69
CA VAL A 133 4.65 -16.47 5.08
C VAL A 133 3.60 -17.08 4.16
N VAL A 134 4.04 -17.92 3.21
CA VAL A 134 3.13 -18.55 2.25
C VAL A 134 2.10 -19.44 2.97
N ALA A 135 2.51 -20.14 4.02
CA ALA A 135 1.60 -20.97 4.81
C ALA A 135 0.55 -20.16 5.58
N ASP A 136 0.93 -19.02 6.17
CA ASP A 136 0.00 -18.15 6.90
C ASP A 136 -0.95 -17.41 5.94
N ILE A 137 -0.44 -16.85 4.84
CA ILE A 137 -1.24 -16.17 3.81
C ILE A 137 -2.34 -17.06 3.26
N LYS A 138 -2.03 -18.33 2.96
CA LYS A 138 -3.01 -19.31 2.47
C LYS A 138 -4.15 -19.60 3.46
N LYS A 139 -3.90 -19.45 4.76
CA LYS A 139 -4.93 -19.64 5.81
C LYS A 139 -5.80 -18.40 6.02
N GLU A 140 -5.22 -17.22 5.81
CA GLU A 140 -5.85 -15.94 6.14
C GLU A 140 -6.69 -15.35 5.00
N ASN A 141 -6.64 -15.92 3.79
CA ASN A 141 -7.40 -15.47 2.60
C ASN A 141 -7.18 -13.98 2.28
N PHE A 142 -5.99 -13.63 1.80
CA PHE A 142 -5.68 -12.30 1.30
C PHE A 142 -6.18 -12.14 -0.14
N ASP A 143 -6.61 -10.93 -0.50
CA ASP A 143 -7.05 -10.58 -1.85
C ASP A 143 -5.87 -10.19 -2.74
N LEU A 144 -4.85 -9.55 -2.15
CA LEU A 144 -3.63 -9.16 -2.84
C LEU A 144 -2.42 -9.31 -1.94
N VAL A 145 -1.35 -9.86 -2.49
CA VAL A 145 -0.04 -9.96 -1.85
C VAL A 145 1.00 -9.25 -2.70
N ILE A 146 1.82 -8.42 -2.07
CA ILE A 146 2.88 -7.66 -2.72
C ILE A 146 4.21 -8.05 -2.10
N ASP A 147 5.05 -8.73 -2.88
CA ASP A 147 6.41 -9.10 -2.50
C ASP A 147 7.35 -7.94 -2.85
N VAL A 148 7.94 -7.32 -1.84
CA VAL A 148 8.69 -6.05 -1.96
C VAL A 148 10.17 -6.31 -2.07
N HIS A 149 10.75 -5.80 -3.15
CA HIS A 149 12.15 -5.98 -3.49
C HIS A 149 12.86 -4.70 -3.93
N SER A 150 14.16 -4.76 -4.06
CA SER A 150 14.94 -3.78 -4.79
C SER A 150 16.10 -4.42 -5.56
N ASN A 151 16.45 -3.81 -6.68
CA ASN A 151 17.53 -4.29 -7.55
C ASN A 151 18.64 -3.25 -7.72
N LYS A 152 19.82 -3.71 -8.08
CA LYS A 152 21.01 -2.87 -8.29
C LYS A 152 21.14 -2.35 -9.74
N GLY A 153 20.09 -2.42 -10.55
CA GLY A 153 20.10 -2.01 -11.95
C GLY A 153 20.71 -3.06 -12.90
N GLY A 154 20.77 -4.32 -12.49
CA GLY A 154 21.22 -5.43 -13.34
C GLY A 154 20.18 -5.92 -14.35
N TRP A 155 18.95 -5.47 -14.23
CA TRP A 155 17.85 -5.74 -15.14
C TRP A 155 17.71 -4.62 -16.20
N GLU A 156 16.92 -4.87 -17.25
CA GLU A 156 16.62 -3.84 -18.27
C GLU A 156 15.91 -2.61 -17.68
N LYS A 157 15.09 -2.83 -16.64
CA LYS A 157 14.35 -1.80 -15.91
C LYS A 157 14.77 -1.77 -14.45
N THR A 158 14.71 -0.60 -13.83
CA THR A 158 15.08 -0.40 -12.42
C THR A 158 13.89 -0.28 -11.49
N TRP A 159 12.78 0.29 -11.98
CA TRP A 159 11.52 0.43 -11.24
C TRP A 159 10.44 -0.32 -11.99
N PHE A 160 10.05 -1.47 -11.47
CA PHE A 160 9.10 -2.31 -12.18
C PHE A 160 8.21 -3.13 -11.25
N ILE A 161 7.14 -3.60 -11.81
CA ILE A 161 6.17 -4.49 -11.19
C ILE A 161 5.86 -5.62 -12.16
N PHE A 162 5.60 -6.81 -11.65
CA PHE A 162 5.17 -7.92 -12.49
C PHE A 162 4.45 -9.02 -11.73
N SER A 163 3.69 -9.83 -12.47
CA SER A 163 3.28 -11.17 -12.06
C SER A 163 4.20 -12.20 -12.72
N PRO A 164 4.69 -13.20 -11.99
CA PRO A 164 5.55 -14.24 -12.56
C PRO A 164 4.76 -15.24 -13.45
N ILE A 165 3.42 -15.26 -13.35
CA ILE A 165 2.56 -16.12 -14.16
C ILE A 165 1.80 -15.26 -15.15
N LYS A 166 2.09 -15.46 -16.44
CA LYS A 166 1.44 -14.73 -17.54
C LYS A 166 -0.02 -15.16 -17.70
N GLY A 167 -0.91 -14.19 -17.94
CA GLY A 167 -2.34 -14.41 -18.15
C GLY A 167 -3.14 -14.67 -16.87
N ASP A 168 -2.50 -14.62 -15.72
CA ASP A 168 -3.17 -14.68 -14.40
C ASP A 168 -3.77 -13.31 -14.01
N TYR A 169 -4.76 -13.32 -13.12
CA TYR A 169 -5.38 -12.09 -12.62
C TYR A 169 -4.39 -11.15 -11.93
N SER A 170 -3.33 -11.69 -11.31
CA SER A 170 -2.23 -10.91 -10.73
C SER A 170 -1.52 -10.04 -11.78
N GLU A 171 -1.41 -10.51 -13.03
CA GLU A 171 -0.86 -9.70 -14.13
C GLU A 171 -1.76 -8.49 -14.43
N THR A 172 -3.08 -8.68 -14.43
CA THR A 172 -4.05 -7.59 -14.62
C THR A 172 -3.93 -6.55 -13.51
N ILE A 173 -3.80 -6.98 -12.25
CA ILE A 173 -3.57 -6.07 -11.11
C ILE A 173 -2.27 -5.29 -11.29
N ALA A 174 -1.16 -5.96 -11.60
CA ALA A 174 0.13 -5.32 -11.82
C ALA A 174 0.10 -4.28 -12.94
N GLN A 175 -0.57 -4.59 -14.06
CA GLN A 175 -0.76 -3.66 -15.17
C GLN A 175 -1.61 -2.44 -14.75
N ASN A 176 -2.67 -2.65 -13.98
CA ASN A 176 -3.52 -1.57 -13.48
C ASN A 176 -2.73 -0.63 -12.55
N ILE A 177 -1.93 -1.16 -11.63
CA ILE A 177 -1.06 -0.35 -10.77
C ILE A 177 -0.08 0.46 -11.63
N LYS A 178 0.63 -0.21 -12.53
CA LYS A 178 1.59 0.42 -13.46
C LYS A 178 0.96 1.56 -14.25
N ASN A 179 -0.28 1.41 -14.72
CA ASN A 179 -0.96 2.43 -15.54
C ASN A 179 -1.30 3.72 -14.76
N ASN A 180 -1.34 3.64 -13.43
CA ASN A 180 -1.58 4.78 -12.54
C ASN A 180 -0.29 5.39 -11.95
N ILE A 181 0.89 4.82 -12.24
CA ILE A 181 2.18 5.28 -11.73
C ILE A 181 3.13 5.54 -12.92
N SER A 182 3.44 6.78 -13.20
CA SER A 182 4.14 7.19 -14.42
C SER A 182 5.58 6.69 -14.52
N TRP A 183 6.29 6.59 -13.40
CA TRP A 183 7.69 6.13 -13.33
C TRP A 183 7.82 4.60 -13.26
N LEU A 184 6.74 3.85 -12.96
CA LEU A 184 6.75 2.41 -12.82
C LEU A 184 6.57 1.73 -14.19
N THR A 185 7.26 0.63 -14.43
CA THR A 185 7.19 -0.15 -15.67
C THR A 185 6.68 -1.55 -15.38
N TYR A 186 5.84 -2.12 -16.24
CA TYR A 186 5.57 -3.56 -16.19
C TYR A 186 6.73 -4.27 -16.90
N TYR A 187 7.46 -5.10 -16.15
CA TYR A 187 8.60 -5.84 -16.69
C TYR A 187 8.82 -7.12 -15.90
N ASN A 188 8.74 -8.26 -16.57
CA ASN A 188 9.04 -9.56 -15.98
C ASN A 188 10.49 -9.94 -16.35
N PRO A 189 11.42 -9.86 -15.37
CA PRO A 189 12.83 -10.14 -15.65
C PRO A 189 13.07 -11.62 -16.01
N PRO A 190 14.09 -11.93 -16.79
CA PRO A 190 14.44 -13.31 -17.07
C PRO A 190 14.98 -14.00 -15.81
N ASN A 191 14.46 -15.21 -15.52
CA ASN A 191 14.93 -16.10 -14.45
C ASN A 191 14.98 -15.46 -13.04
N PRO A 192 13.92 -14.79 -12.56
CA PRO A 192 13.87 -14.34 -11.18
C PRO A 192 13.76 -15.55 -10.24
N THR A 193 14.47 -15.54 -9.09
CA THR A 193 14.51 -16.70 -8.18
C THR A 193 13.47 -16.64 -7.07
N SER A 194 13.21 -15.45 -6.48
CA SER A 194 12.26 -15.31 -5.38
C SER A 194 10.83 -15.76 -5.71
N PRO A 195 10.29 -15.56 -6.93
CA PRO A 195 8.94 -15.95 -7.26
C PRO A 195 8.64 -17.43 -7.02
N GLU A 196 9.62 -18.31 -7.23
CA GLU A 196 9.47 -19.76 -7.00
C GLU A 196 9.15 -20.11 -5.54
N TYR A 197 9.62 -19.28 -4.61
CA TYR A 197 9.43 -19.49 -3.18
C TYR A 197 8.21 -18.79 -2.61
N VAL A 198 7.75 -17.69 -3.21
CA VAL A 198 6.73 -16.79 -2.65
C VAL A 198 5.52 -16.64 -3.56
N THR A 199 5.63 -15.86 -4.61
CA THR A 199 4.49 -15.42 -5.41
C THR A 199 3.88 -16.54 -6.26
N ILE A 200 4.68 -17.40 -6.89
CA ILE A 200 4.17 -18.54 -7.66
C ILE A 200 3.35 -19.53 -6.80
N PRO A 201 3.81 -19.96 -5.61
CA PRO A 201 3.00 -20.78 -4.71
C PRO A 201 1.67 -20.13 -4.27
N LEU A 202 1.64 -18.80 -4.11
CA LEU A 202 0.42 -18.06 -3.76
C LEU A 202 -0.56 -18.01 -4.94
N ILE A 203 -0.08 -17.63 -6.13
CA ILE A 203 -0.92 -17.58 -7.34
C ILE A 203 -1.49 -18.96 -7.65
N LYS A 204 -0.70 -20.01 -7.56
CA LYS A 204 -1.17 -21.40 -7.76
C LYS A 204 -2.22 -21.84 -6.73
N SER A 205 -2.33 -21.16 -5.60
CA SER A 205 -3.38 -21.39 -4.59
C SER A 205 -4.59 -20.46 -4.75
N GLY A 206 -4.65 -19.65 -5.81
CA GLY A 206 -5.75 -18.75 -6.11
C GLY A 206 -5.67 -17.38 -5.43
N ILE A 207 -4.52 -17.01 -4.85
CA ILE A 207 -4.29 -15.72 -4.21
C ILE A 207 -3.52 -14.82 -5.17
N SER A 208 -4.04 -13.61 -5.46
CA SER A 208 -3.32 -12.66 -6.30
C SER A 208 -2.01 -12.22 -5.65
N ALA A 209 -0.90 -12.39 -6.39
CA ALA A 209 0.42 -12.01 -5.87
C ALA A 209 1.28 -11.37 -6.96
N ILE A 210 1.95 -10.29 -6.62
CA ILE A 210 2.80 -9.50 -7.50
C ILE A 210 4.14 -9.19 -6.85
N ILE A 211 5.14 -8.90 -7.67
CA ILE A 211 6.45 -8.42 -7.23
C ILE A 211 6.56 -6.94 -7.55
N TYR A 212 6.98 -6.15 -6.56
CA TYR A 212 7.29 -4.73 -6.68
C TYR A 212 8.78 -4.50 -6.46
N GLU A 213 9.45 -3.90 -7.45
CA GLU A 213 10.89 -3.69 -7.49
C GLU A 213 11.25 -2.22 -7.64
N ILE A 214 12.09 -1.70 -6.73
CA ILE A 214 12.65 -0.36 -6.84
C ILE A 214 14.17 -0.41 -6.99
N TYR A 215 14.80 0.76 -7.20
CA TYR A 215 16.24 0.84 -7.36
C TYR A 215 16.93 0.96 -5.99
N THR A 216 17.83 0.03 -5.67
CA THR A 216 18.55 -0.04 -4.38
C THR A 216 19.32 1.23 -4.02
N TYR A 217 19.80 1.97 -5.03
CA TYR A 217 20.60 3.17 -4.82
C TYR A 217 19.81 4.48 -4.87
N ASP A 218 18.48 4.42 -4.92
CA ASP A 218 17.66 5.60 -4.69
C ASP A 218 17.87 6.12 -3.26
N SER A 219 17.70 7.43 -3.06
CA SER A 219 17.73 8.01 -1.71
C SER A 219 16.54 7.51 -0.87
N ASP A 220 16.68 7.53 0.45
CA ASP A 220 15.60 7.17 1.36
C ASP A 220 14.34 8.03 1.14
N ILE A 221 14.53 9.33 0.80
CA ILE A 221 13.44 10.24 0.46
C ILE A 221 12.71 9.75 -0.79
N LYS A 222 13.44 9.47 -1.88
CA LYS A 222 12.84 9.00 -3.12
C LYS A 222 12.16 7.65 -2.95
N SER A 223 12.78 6.71 -2.24
CA SER A 223 12.17 5.40 -1.95
C SER A 223 10.87 5.55 -1.16
N LYS A 224 10.82 6.52 -0.22
CA LYS A 224 9.60 6.81 0.56
C LYS A 224 8.51 7.44 -0.31
N GLU A 225 8.85 8.44 -1.15
CA GLU A 225 7.90 9.05 -2.09
C GLU A 225 7.30 8.02 -3.04
N GLN A 226 8.12 7.11 -3.56
CA GLN A 226 7.68 6.01 -4.41
C GLN A 226 6.77 5.03 -3.66
N ALA A 227 7.09 4.71 -2.40
CA ALA A 227 6.25 3.85 -1.56
C ALA A 227 4.90 4.52 -1.25
N ASP A 228 4.88 5.83 -0.96
CA ASP A 228 3.65 6.58 -0.70
C ASP A 228 2.71 6.57 -1.91
N GLU A 229 3.25 6.87 -3.09
CA GLU A 229 2.47 6.83 -4.33
C GLU A 229 1.98 5.41 -4.64
N PHE A 230 2.85 4.40 -4.50
CA PHE A 230 2.51 3.01 -4.77
C PHE A 230 1.38 2.50 -3.86
N VAL A 231 1.53 2.68 -2.54
CA VAL A 231 0.52 2.24 -1.56
C VAL A 231 -0.79 2.99 -1.75
N SER A 232 -0.72 4.31 -2.03
CA SER A 232 -1.91 5.12 -2.32
C SER A 232 -2.66 4.62 -3.57
N VAL A 233 -1.96 4.27 -4.65
CA VAL A 233 -2.58 3.71 -5.86
C VAL A 233 -3.24 2.38 -5.54
N VAL A 234 -2.57 1.49 -4.79
CA VAL A 234 -3.13 0.19 -4.37
C VAL A 234 -4.40 0.39 -3.53
N ASP A 235 -4.40 1.33 -2.58
CA ASP A 235 -5.57 1.60 -1.73
C ASP A 235 -6.77 2.17 -2.50
N ASN A 236 -6.51 2.92 -3.57
CA ASN A 236 -7.56 3.53 -4.40
C ASN A 236 -8.12 2.60 -5.49
N MET A 237 -7.48 1.47 -5.76
CA MET A 237 -7.97 0.48 -6.74
C MET A 237 -9.20 -0.28 -6.22
N THR A 238 -9.94 -0.88 -7.14
CA THR A 238 -10.88 -1.96 -6.84
C THR A 238 -10.14 -3.29 -6.97
N ILE A 239 -10.12 -4.06 -5.93
CA ILE A 239 -9.46 -5.37 -5.82
C ILE A 239 -10.52 -6.45 -5.76
#